data_a99dbbf7f4bec46ae85bac2694ab7aeb
#
_entry.id   a99dbbf7f4bec46ae85bac2694ab7aeb
#
_cell.length_a   1.000
_cell.length_b   1.000
_cell.length_c   1.000
_cell.angle_alpha   90.00
_cell.angle_beta   90.00
_cell.angle_gamma   90.00
#
_symmetry.space_group_name_H-M   'P 1'
#
loop_
_entity.id
_entity.type
_entity.pdbx_description
1 polymer ?
#
loop_
_entity_poly.entity_id
_entity_poly.type
_entity_poly.pdbx_seq_one_letter_code
_entity_poly.pdbx_strand_id
1 'polypeptide(L)'
;MEELRHRKKIDQLLHDKSFILWCLFPTEESDKQWKENYLSLYPEEAETLMLAREKVCRLKFNHVRLAFAEKTALKKRILDNYEKHRKPKYIRLSWLSAAACLLIFCFLGSLYLQYQEVSNVELSTSVLVDVKVDPEQKEVELHLSKEKIQVTDNSTISVDKKGNVQVAEIEIKSIDRKQHSEQEKEDEHLNMLSVPNGRRSSLILSDGTKVWINSGTVLQFPETFEKEKRVLYVNGEIYIEVAKHPQWPFYVKTNQMEVQVLGTSFGITAYDDEIFQTVVLKEGSVFVKNNQGNGQTIQPNQCLMVEKEEMTVKDVDVYDYISWIDGVLQFHEKSLQKVLNSLSRYYRVRFDCPMEIGQIKCSGNLVLFDDIDQVLQTLQRTLSISFSYRDEVIKIEYVHK
;
A
#
# COMPACT_ATOMS: atom_id res chain seq x y z
N MET A 1 -51.28 -16.64 0.18
CA MET A 1 -50.52 -17.15 -0.97
C MET A 1 -49.37 -16.21 -1.43
N GLU A 2 -49.59 -14.90 -1.40
CA GLU A 2 -48.55 -13.89 -1.75
C GLU A 2 -47.35 -13.92 -0.80
N GLU A 3 -47.55 -14.00 0.50
CA GLU A 3 -46.47 -14.02 1.49
C GLU A 3 -45.51 -15.21 1.36
N LEU A 4 -46.03 -16.37 0.96
CA LEU A 4 -45.23 -17.57 0.66
C LEU A 4 -44.39 -17.40 -0.62
N ARG A 5 -44.91 -16.67 -1.61
CA ARG A 5 -44.26 -16.35 -2.85
C ARG A 5 -43.09 -15.39 -2.61
N HIS A 6 -43.30 -14.35 -1.81
CA HIS A 6 -42.25 -13.41 -1.40
C HIS A 6 -41.11 -14.09 -0.62
N ARG A 7 -41.44 -14.95 0.35
CA ARG A 7 -40.42 -15.70 1.11
C ARG A 7 -39.57 -16.60 0.21
N LYS A 8 -40.21 -17.33 -0.73
CA LYS A 8 -39.48 -18.21 -1.66
C LYS A 8 -38.57 -17.44 -2.59
N LYS A 9 -39.00 -16.24 -3.03
CA LYS A 9 -38.20 -15.38 -3.90
C LYS A 9 -37.00 -14.75 -3.17
N ILE A 10 -37.21 -14.29 -1.92
CA ILE A 10 -36.11 -13.83 -1.05
C ILE A 10 -35.07 -14.93 -0.89
N ASP A 11 -35.50 -16.16 -0.66
CA ASP A 11 -34.61 -17.31 -0.49
C ASP A 11 -33.82 -17.61 -1.77
N GLN A 12 -34.43 -17.49 -2.93
CA GLN A 12 -33.74 -17.58 -4.22
C GLN A 12 -32.66 -16.51 -4.40
N LEU A 13 -32.98 -15.26 -4.10
CA LEU A 13 -32.02 -14.14 -4.19
C LEU A 13 -30.85 -14.32 -3.20
N LEU A 14 -31.11 -14.83 -2.01
CA LEU A 14 -30.07 -15.12 -1.02
C LEU A 14 -29.13 -16.27 -1.40
N HIS A 15 -29.51 -17.09 -2.40
CA HIS A 15 -28.63 -18.12 -3.00
C HIS A 15 -27.99 -17.69 -4.31
N ASP A 16 -28.36 -16.54 -4.85
CA ASP A 16 -27.77 -15.99 -6.08
C ASP A 16 -26.45 -15.29 -5.76
N LYS A 17 -25.37 -15.84 -6.29
CA LYS A 17 -24.00 -15.33 -6.07
C LYS A 17 -23.83 -13.90 -6.59
N SER A 18 -24.43 -13.57 -7.74
CA SER A 18 -24.32 -12.23 -8.33
C SER A 18 -25.07 -11.18 -7.51
N PHE A 19 -26.21 -11.58 -6.96
CA PHE A 19 -26.99 -10.75 -6.04
C PHE A 19 -26.24 -10.47 -4.72
N ILE A 20 -25.65 -11.51 -4.12
CA ILE A 20 -24.85 -11.36 -2.88
C ILE A 20 -23.65 -10.44 -3.13
N LEU A 21 -22.94 -10.62 -4.23
CA LEU A 21 -21.81 -9.77 -4.60
C LEU A 21 -22.23 -8.31 -4.79
N TRP A 22 -23.36 -8.07 -5.46
CA TRP A 22 -23.92 -6.73 -5.58
C TRP A 22 -24.27 -6.09 -4.23
N CYS A 23 -24.82 -6.86 -3.30
CA CYS A 23 -25.16 -6.37 -1.96
C CYS A 23 -23.93 -5.96 -1.15
N LEU A 24 -22.82 -6.71 -1.28
CA LEU A 24 -21.61 -6.55 -0.46
C LEU A 24 -20.58 -5.62 -1.12
N PHE A 25 -20.47 -5.65 -2.45
CA PHE A 25 -19.47 -4.93 -3.24
C PHE A 25 -20.14 -4.34 -4.51
N PRO A 26 -20.98 -3.30 -4.37
CA PRO A 26 -21.67 -2.71 -5.52
C PRO A 26 -20.67 -2.05 -6.48
N THR A 27 -20.85 -2.33 -7.77
CA THR A 27 -20.14 -1.69 -8.89
C THR A 27 -21.17 -1.04 -9.81
N GLU A 28 -20.75 -0.09 -10.66
CA GLU A 28 -21.65 0.55 -11.65
C GLU A 28 -22.38 -0.49 -12.52
N GLU A 29 -21.68 -1.52 -12.94
CA GLU A 29 -22.22 -2.59 -13.78
C GLU A 29 -23.26 -3.46 -13.03
N SER A 30 -22.96 -3.81 -11.78
CA SER A 30 -23.88 -4.56 -10.91
C SER A 30 -25.09 -3.72 -10.49
N ASP A 31 -24.93 -2.43 -10.25
CA ASP A 31 -26.04 -1.49 -9.98
C ASP A 31 -26.97 -1.39 -11.18
N LYS A 32 -26.43 -1.28 -12.40
CA LYS A 32 -27.21 -1.29 -13.64
C LYS A 32 -27.96 -2.60 -13.84
N GLN A 33 -27.29 -3.74 -13.57
CA GLN A 33 -27.92 -5.06 -13.67
C GLN A 33 -29.11 -5.23 -12.72
N TRP A 34 -28.98 -4.85 -11.46
CA TRP A 34 -29.97 -5.14 -10.41
C TRP A 34 -30.98 -4.01 -10.19
N LYS A 35 -30.60 -2.75 -10.29
CA LYS A 35 -31.51 -1.61 -10.12
C LYS A 35 -32.24 -1.21 -11.40
N GLU A 36 -31.57 -1.25 -12.54
CA GLU A 36 -32.16 -0.82 -13.81
C GLU A 36 -32.75 -2.01 -14.57
N ASN A 37 -31.93 -2.99 -14.97
CA ASN A 37 -32.39 -4.08 -15.84
C ASN A 37 -33.34 -5.04 -15.11
N TYR A 38 -33.03 -5.47 -13.88
CA TYR A 38 -33.87 -6.41 -13.15
C TYR A 38 -35.22 -5.78 -12.78
N LEU A 39 -35.21 -4.56 -12.22
CA LEU A 39 -36.46 -3.89 -11.82
C LEU A 39 -37.32 -3.41 -13.01
N SER A 40 -36.72 -3.18 -14.17
CA SER A 40 -37.51 -2.91 -15.37
C SER A 40 -38.26 -4.13 -15.89
N LEU A 41 -37.73 -5.35 -15.68
CA LEU A 41 -38.34 -6.61 -16.03
C LEU A 41 -39.37 -7.12 -14.97
N TYR A 42 -39.12 -6.80 -13.71
CA TYR A 42 -39.91 -7.27 -12.54
C TYR A 42 -40.21 -6.14 -11.56
N PRO A 43 -41.01 -5.12 -11.97
CA PRO A 43 -41.28 -3.95 -11.13
C PRO A 43 -41.99 -4.30 -9.83
N GLU A 44 -42.81 -5.37 -9.82
CA GLU A 44 -43.49 -5.87 -8.63
C GLU A 44 -42.58 -6.54 -7.61
N GLU A 45 -41.36 -6.86 -7.95
CA GLU A 45 -40.38 -7.47 -7.06
C GLU A 45 -39.48 -6.43 -6.34
N ALA A 46 -39.71 -5.14 -6.55
CA ALA A 46 -38.87 -4.08 -5.99
C ALA A 46 -38.75 -4.13 -4.45
N GLU A 47 -39.85 -4.33 -3.76
CA GLU A 47 -39.91 -4.46 -2.31
C GLU A 47 -39.17 -5.74 -1.83
N THR A 48 -39.38 -6.84 -2.54
CA THR A 48 -38.73 -8.14 -2.26
C THR A 48 -37.21 -8.06 -2.44
N LEU A 49 -36.74 -7.37 -3.48
CA LEU A 49 -35.32 -7.15 -3.76
C LEU A 49 -34.65 -6.32 -2.66
N MET A 50 -35.32 -5.25 -2.21
CA MET A 50 -34.82 -4.38 -1.14
C MET A 50 -34.77 -5.10 0.20
N LEU A 51 -35.81 -5.89 0.54
CA LEU A 51 -35.82 -6.71 1.76
C LEU A 51 -34.72 -7.80 1.75
N ALA A 52 -34.50 -8.44 0.60
CA ALA A 52 -33.42 -9.40 0.45
C ALA A 52 -32.05 -8.73 0.64
N ARG A 53 -31.83 -7.55 0.05
CA ARG A 53 -30.62 -6.77 0.20
C ARG A 53 -30.37 -6.35 1.65
N GLU A 54 -31.40 -5.87 2.33
CA GLU A 54 -31.30 -5.50 3.75
C GLU A 54 -30.88 -6.70 4.61
N LYS A 55 -31.40 -7.90 4.33
CA LYS A 55 -30.97 -9.13 5.04
C LYS A 55 -29.51 -9.45 4.83
N VAL A 56 -28.99 -9.33 3.59
CA VAL A 56 -27.56 -9.55 3.31
C VAL A 56 -26.70 -8.49 4.02
N CYS A 57 -27.07 -7.21 3.96
CA CYS A 57 -26.31 -6.12 4.59
C CYS A 57 -26.38 -6.18 6.13
N ARG A 58 -27.44 -6.74 6.72
CA ARG A 58 -27.54 -6.97 8.17
C ARG A 58 -26.72 -8.16 8.68
N LEU A 59 -26.28 -9.06 7.79
CA LEU A 59 -25.32 -10.11 8.14
C LEU A 59 -24.00 -9.41 8.48
N LYS A 60 -23.80 -9.10 9.75
CA LYS A 60 -22.46 -8.80 10.26
C LYS A 60 -21.63 -10.04 10.01
N PHE A 61 -20.79 -10.02 8.98
CA PHE A 61 -19.74 -11.02 8.85
C PHE A 61 -18.89 -10.87 10.10
N ASN A 62 -19.17 -11.69 11.08
CA ASN A 62 -18.21 -11.93 12.14
C ASN A 62 -16.96 -12.40 11.42
N HIS A 63 -15.89 -11.64 11.51
CA HIS A 63 -14.58 -12.03 11.05
C HIS A 63 -14.06 -13.18 11.93
N VAL A 64 -14.75 -14.31 11.89
CA VAL A 64 -14.20 -15.56 12.40
C VAL A 64 -13.11 -15.93 11.42
N ARG A 65 -11.89 -15.52 11.73
CA ARG A 65 -10.69 -15.95 11.00
C ARG A 65 -10.61 -17.46 11.16
N LEU A 66 -10.79 -18.20 10.07
CA LEU A 66 -10.49 -19.62 10.03
C LEU A 66 -9.07 -19.82 10.56
N ALA A 67 -8.91 -20.73 11.51
CA ALA A 67 -7.59 -21.10 12.01
C ALA A 67 -6.67 -21.51 10.84
N PHE A 68 -5.38 -21.26 10.96
CA PHE A 68 -4.41 -21.55 9.88
C PHE A 68 -4.53 -22.98 9.34
N ALA A 69 -4.78 -23.95 10.23
CA ALA A 69 -5.03 -25.35 9.88
C ALA A 69 -6.30 -25.55 9.02
N GLU A 70 -7.38 -24.82 9.29
CA GLU A 70 -8.63 -24.88 8.53
C GLU A 70 -8.49 -24.23 7.15
N LYS A 71 -7.75 -23.13 7.08
CA LYS A 71 -7.41 -22.45 5.82
C LYS A 71 -6.57 -23.36 4.90
N THR A 72 -5.62 -24.07 5.48
CA THR A 72 -4.75 -25.02 4.77
C THR A 72 -5.54 -26.25 4.31
N ALA A 73 -6.43 -26.78 5.15
CA ALA A 73 -7.30 -27.90 4.81
C ALA A 73 -8.32 -27.55 3.70
N LEU A 74 -8.86 -26.34 3.73
CA LEU A 74 -9.77 -25.84 2.69
C LEU A 74 -9.04 -25.65 1.36
N LYS A 75 -7.84 -25.07 1.39
CA LYS A 75 -6.97 -24.89 0.20
C LYS A 75 -6.62 -26.25 -0.41
N LYS A 76 -6.26 -27.24 0.40
CA LYS A 76 -5.96 -28.60 -0.05
C LYS A 76 -7.18 -29.26 -0.71
N ARG A 77 -8.37 -29.16 -0.12
CA ARG A 77 -9.62 -29.68 -0.71
C ARG A 77 -9.97 -29.06 -2.05
N ILE A 78 -9.73 -27.77 -2.21
CA ILE A 78 -9.97 -27.07 -3.49
C ILE A 78 -8.99 -27.56 -4.55
N LEU A 79 -7.71 -27.71 -4.22
CA LEU A 79 -6.67 -28.20 -5.14
C LEU A 79 -6.91 -29.68 -5.53
N ASP A 80 -7.22 -30.55 -4.58
CA ASP A 80 -7.50 -31.99 -4.82
C ASP A 80 -8.74 -32.19 -5.72
N ASN A 81 -9.75 -31.32 -5.62
CA ASN A 81 -10.91 -31.34 -6.54
C ASN A 81 -10.56 -30.83 -7.95
N TYR A 82 -9.60 -29.92 -8.08
CA TYR A 82 -9.17 -29.38 -9.38
C TYR A 82 -8.35 -30.41 -10.16
N GLU A 83 -7.54 -31.24 -9.48
CA GLU A 83 -6.72 -32.30 -10.10
C GLU A 83 -7.54 -33.51 -10.56
N LYS A 84 -8.67 -33.82 -9.90
CA LYS A 84 -9.52 -34.97 -10.23
C LYS A 84 -10.22 -34.92 -11.60
N HIS A 85 -10.27 -33.76 -12.25
CA HIS A 85 -10.98 -33.59 -13.53
C HIS A 85 -10.09 -33.46 -14.78
N ARG A 86 -8.76 -33.65 -14.66
CA ARG A 86 -7.84 -33.67 -15.81
C ARG A 86 -7.35 -35.08 -16.10
N LYS A 87 -7.98 -35.76 -17.06
CA LYS A 87 -7.37 -36.93 -17.71
C LYS A 87 -6.44 -36.45 -18.81
N PRO A 88 -5.13 -36.75 -18.80
CA PRO A 88 -4.23 -36.38 -19.88
C PRO A 88 -4.42 -37.32 -21.08
N LYS A 89 -4.67 -36.75 -22.26
CA LYS A 89 -4.53 -37.47 -23.54
C LYS A 89 -3.06 -37.41 -23.94
N TYR A 90 -2.37 -38.54 -23.88
CA TYR A 90 -1.03 -38.70 -24.43
C TYR A 90 -1.08 -38.74 -25.96
N ILE A 91 -0.50 -37.74 -26.61
CA ILE A 91 -0.17 -37.76 -28.03
C ILE A 91 1.33 -38.10 -28.14
N ARG A 92 1.62 -39.26 -28.75
CA ARG A 92 2.99 -39.67 -29.11
C ARG A 92 3.45 -38.78 -30.27
N LEU A 93 4.35 -37.84 -29.96
CA LEU A 93 5.06 -37.08 -30.98
C LEU A 93 6.55 -37.06 -30.61
N SER A 94 7.24 -38.12 -31.01
CA SER A 94 8.70 -38.26 -30.89
C SER A 94 9.33 -37.60 -32.12
N TRP A 95 10.34 -36.74 -31.89
CA TRP A 95 11.27 -36.08 -32.81
C TRP A 95 11.08 -34.58 -33.08
N LEU A 96 9.92 -33.99 -32.93
CA LEU A 96 9.76 -32.52 -32.98
C LEU A 96 9.96 -31.84 -31.63
N SER A 97 10.02 -32.60 -30.53
CA SER A 97 10.16 -32.06 -29.18
C SER A 97 11.58 -31.60 -28.83
N ALA A 98 12.61 -32.17 -29.44
CA ALA A 98 14.01 -31.79 -29.16
C ALA A 98 14.34 -30.39 -29.72
N ALA A 99 13.84 -30.04 -30.90
CA ALA A 99 14.02 -28.71 -31.49
C ALA A 99 13.21 -27.62 -30.74
N ALA A 100 12.00 -27.95 -30.28
CA ALA A 100 11.18 -27.05 -29.47
C ALA A 100 11.82 -26.79 -28.09
N CYS A 101 12.39 -27.82 -27.45
CA CYS A 101 13.11 -27.65 -26.17
C CYS A 101 14.36 -26.77 -26.34
N LEU A 102 15.12 -26.92 -27.43
CA LEU A 102 16.28 -26.07 -27.71
C LEU A 102 15.88 -24.62 -27.97
N LEU A 103 14.80 -24.38 -28.71
CA LEU A 103 14.28 -23.03 -28.93
C LEU A 103 13.75 -22.39 -27.65
N ILE A 104 13.08 -23.16 -26.77
CA ILE A 104 12.65 -22.69 -25.46
C ILE A 104 13.85 -22.40 -24.55
N PHE A 105 14.91 -23.24 -24.58
CA PHE A 105 16.15 -23.00 -23.83
C PHE A 105 16.90 -21.77 -24.36
N CYS A 106 17.00 -21.59 -25.68
CA CYS A 106 17.58 -20.38 -26.27
C CYS A 106 16.75 -19.13 -25.98
N PHE A 107 15.42 -19.23 -25.99
CA PHE A 107 14.52 -18.14 -25.64
C PHE A 107 14.59 -17.79 -24.14
N LEU A 108 14.58 -18.79 -23.26
CA LEU A 108 14.78 -18.60 -21.83
C LEU A 108 16.21 -18.12 -21.50
N GLY A 109 17.21 -18.60 -22.23
CA GLY A 109 18.58 -18.12 -22.15
C GLY A 109 18.71 -16.66 -22.62
N SER A 110 18.04 -16.29 -23.70
CA SER A 110 17.97 -14.90 -24.16
C SER A 110 17.22 -14.00 -23.18
N LEU A 111 16.11 -14.46 -22.62
CA LEU A 111 15.40 -13.76 -21.55
C LEU A 111 16.25 -13.65 -20.28
N TYR A 112 17.02 -14.69 -19.93
CA TYR A 112 17.93 -14.67 -18.79
C TYR A 112 19.11 -13.71 -19.01
N LEU A 113 19.68 -13.65 -20.24
CA LEU A 113 20.72 -12.69 -20.59
C LEU A 113 20.18 -11.26 -20.64
N GLN A 114 18.98 -11.03 -21.19
CA GLN A 114 18.31 -9.72 -21.10
C GLN A 114 18.00 -9.35 -19.64
N TYR A 115 17.66 -10.32 -18.79
CA TYR A 115 17.43 -10.09 -17.36
C TYR A 115 18.75 -9.74 -16.63
N GLN A 116 19.89 -10.29 -17.06
CA GLN A 116 21.22 -9.93 -16.52
C GLN A 116 21.70 -8.56 -17.00
N GLU A 117 21.43 -8.15 -18.24
CA GLU A 117 21.77 -6.79 -18.71
C GLU A 117 21.02 -5.70 -17.94
N VAL A 118 19.76 -5.97 -17.54
CA VAL A 118 19.00 -5.06 -16.64
C VAL A 118 19.59 -5.02 -15.22
N SER A 119 20.37 -6.04 -14.81
CA SER A 119 20.99 -6.12 -13.48
C SER A 119 22.28 -5.31 -13.34
N ASN A 120 22.86 -4.82 -14.42
CA ASN A 120 24.10 -4.04 -14.42
C ASN A 120 23.87 -2.53 -14.59
N VAL A 121 22.68 -2.02 -14.25
CA VAL A 121 22.57 -0.60 -14.00
C VAL A 121 23.40 -0.33 -12.76
N GLU A 122 24.61 0.18 -12.97
CA GLU A 122 25.45 0.72 -11.90
C GLU A 122 24.56 1.58 -11.02
N LEU A 123 24.57 1.25 -9.71
CA LEU A 123 24.07 2.14 -8.67
C LEU A 123 24.95 3.40 -8.78
N SER A 124 24.64 4.29 -9.72
CA SER A 124 25.15 5.64 -9.62
C SER A 124 24.65 6.09 -8.26
N THR A 125 25.58 6.22 -7.34
CA THR A 125 25.45 6.94 -6.07
C THR A 125 25.23 8.41 -6.40
N SER A 126 24.17 8.69 -7.19
CA SER A 126 23.63 10.01 -7.36
C SER A 126 22.95 10.31 -6.04
N VAL A 127 23.65 11.08 -5.25
CA VAL A 127 23.27 11.86 -4.12
C VAL A 127 21.77 11.75 -3.87
N LEU A 128 21.36 10.73 -3.06
CA LEU A 128 20.17 10.85 -2.26
C LEU A 128 20.42 12.13 -1.48
N VAL A 129 19.76 13.20 -1.89
CA VAL A 129 19.79 14.42 -1.09
C VAL A 129 19.27 13.97 0.25
N ASP A 130 20.09 14.06 1.30
CA ASP A 130 19.77 13.73 2.70
C ASP A 130 18.75 14.78 3.19
N VAL A 131 17.56 14.76 2.55
CA VAL A 131 16.50 15.71 2.82
C VAL A 131 15.60 15.09 3.86
N LYS A 132 15.60 15.73 5.02
CA LYS A 132 14.71 15.42 6.14
C LYS A 132 13.62 16.48 6.23
N VAL A 133 12.48 16.09 6.79
CA VAL A 133 11.45 17.05 7.16
C VAL A 133 12.03 18.04 8.18
N ASP A 134 11.85 19.32 7.96
CA ASP A 134 12.20 20.35 8.93
C ASP A 134 11.36 20.12 10.21
N PRO A 135 11.97 19.96 11.40
CA PRO A 135 11.24 19.79 12.66
C PRO A 135 10.25 20.92 12.97
N GLU A 136 10.54 22.14 12.49
CA GLU A 136 9.68 23.31 12.67
C GLU A 136 8.53 23.39 11.66
N GLN A 137 8.58 22.59 10.59
CA GLN A 137 7.55 22.57 9.57
C GLN A 137 6.18 22.12 10.16
N LYS A 138 5.13 22.89 9.89
CA LYS A 138 3.77 22.63 10.41
C LYS A 138 2.79 22.16 9.35
N GLU A 139 2.98 22.59 8.12
CA GLU A 139 2.09 22.29 7.01
C GLU A 139 2.81 21.46 5.94
N VAL A 140 2.05 20.76 5.13
CA VAL A 140 2.58 20.04 3.97
C VAL A 140 3.14 21.04 2.98
N GLU A 141 4.33 20.79 2.46
CA GLU A 141 5.02 21.67 1.52
C GLU A 141 5.37 20.92 0.24
N LEU A 142 4.93 21.49 -0.86
CA LEU A 142 5.30 21.05 -2.20
C LEU A 142 6.33 22.05 -2.76
N HIS A 143 7.54 21.55 -2.99
CA HIS A 143 8.62 22.29 -3.62
C HIS A 143 8.70 21.89 -5.08
N LEU A 144 8.36 22.83 -5.94
CA LEU A 144 8.57 22.76 -7.39
C LEU A 144 9.86 23.50 -7.71
N SER A 145 10.42 23.30 -8.91
CA SER A 145 11.74 23.84 -9.31
C SER A 145 12.00 25.32 -8.94
N LYS A 146 10.98 26.13 -8.78
CA LYS A 146 11.09 27.59 -8.49
C LYS A 146 10.07 28.09 -7.44
N GLU A 147 9.21 27.24 -6.94
CA GLU A 147 8.13 27.64 -6.05
C GLU A 147 8.00 26.66 -4.89
N LYS A 148 7.72 27.21 -3.71
CA LYS A 148 7.34 26.48 -2.52
C LYS A 148 5.87 26.79 -2.23
N ILE A 149 5.04 25.74 -2.17
CA ILE A 149 3.61 25.84 -2.00
C ILE A 149 3.21 25.11 -0.74
N GLN A 150 2.45 25.78 0.13
CA GLN A 150 1.83 25.13 1.28
C GLN A 150 0.54 24.44 0.84
N VAL A 151 0.39 23.19 1.23
CA VAL A 151 -0.75 22.33 0.89
C VAL A 151 -1.50 21.96 2.17
N THR A 152 -2.80 21.96 2.13
CA THR A 152 -3.62 21.57 3.28
C THR A 152 -3.47 20.08 3.61
N ASP A 153 -3.65 19.73 4.87
CA ASP A 153 -3.60 18.32 5.34
C ASP A 153 -4.63 17.45 4.58
N ASN A 154 -4.27 16.20 4.33
CA ASN A 154 -5.08 15.22 3.59
C ASN A 154 -5.46 15.63 2.15
N SER A 155 -4.82 16.63 1.58
CA SER A 155 -5.05 17.02 0.18
C SER A 155 -4.47 16.01 -0.78
N THR A 156 -5.15 15.85 -1.92
CA THR A 156 -4.64 15.10 -3.05
C THR A 156 -3.96 16.05 -4.03
N ILE A 157 -2.71 15.77 -4.31
CA ILE A 157 -1.91 16.46 -5.33
C ILE A 157 -1.95 15.58 -6.58
N SER A 158 -2.11 16.16 -7.76
CA SER A 158 -2.05 15.41 -9.02
C SER A 158 -1.09 16.08 -10.00
N VAL A 159 -0.35 15.25 -10.73
CA VAL A 159 0.57 15.65 -11.79
C VAL A 159 0.05 15.09 -13.10
N ASP A 160 -0.23 15.94 -14.06
CA ASP A 160 -0.68 15.50 -15.37
C ASP A 160 0.48 15.00 -16.27
N LYS A 161 0.15 14.45 -17.45
CA LYS A 161 1.14 13.96 -18.41
C LYS A 161 2.09 15.04 -18.96
N LYS A 162 1.79 16.31 -18.74
CA LYS A 162 2.62 17.46 -19.16
C LYS A 162 3.47 18.01 -18.02
N GLY A 163 3.34 17.44 -16.81
CA GLY A 163 4.02 17.91 -15.61
C GLY A 163 3.28 19.03 -14.88
N ASN A 164 2.05 19.40 -15.28
CA ASN A 164 1.27 20.39 -14.54
C ASN A 164 0.78 19.80 -13.23
N VAL A 165 0.91 20.58 -12.16
CA VAL A 165 0.52 20.18 -10.82
C VAL A 165 -0.83 20.81 -10.46
N GLN A 166 -1.73 20.02 -9.89
CA GLN A 166 -3.01 20.46 -9.33
C GLN A 166 -3.08 20.07 -7.86
N VAL A 167 -3.51 20.98 -7.01
CA VAL A 167 -3.76 20.75 -5.59
C VAL A 167 -5.21 21.06 -5.30
N ALA A 168 -6.00 20.08 -4.87
CA ALA A 168 -7.39 20.23 -4.44
C ALA A 168 -8.21 21.15 -5.36
N GLU A 169 -8.31 20.83 -6.66
CA GLU A 169 -9.01 21.57 -7.72
C GLU A 169 -8.37 22.91 -8.15
N ILE A 170 -7.31 23.37 -7.52
CA ILE A 170 -6.56 24.56 -7.92
C ILE A 170 -5.44 24.14 -8.87
N GLU A 171 -5.56 24.51 -10.14
CA GLU A 171 -4.49 24.28 -11.13
C GLU A 171 -3.35 25.25 -10.87
N ILE A 172 -2.19 24.71 -10.50
CA ILE A 172 -0.95 25.47 -10.41
C ILE A 172 -0.25 25.29 -11.75
N LYS A 173 -0.38 26.28 -12.64
CA LYS A 173 0.27 26.22 -13.95
C LYS A 173 1.78 26.14 -13.77
N SER A 174 2.39 25.12 -14.39
CA SER A 174 3.84 25.08 -14.57
C SER A 174 4.30 26.37 -15.25
N ILE A 175 5.27 27.07 -14.68
CA ILE A 175 5.84 28.27 -15.26
C ILE A 175 6.45 27.93 -16.60
N ASP A 176 6.03 28.62 -17.66
CA ASP A 176 6.46 28.44 -19.05
C ASP A 176 8.00 28.45 -19.14
N ARG A 177 8.60 27.30 -19.37
CA ARG A 177 10.06 27.12 -19.54
C ARG A 177 10.52 27.52 -20.94
N LYS A 178 10.04 28.63 -21.48
CA LYS A 178 10.65 29.19 -22.68
C LYS A 178 11.80 30.11 -22.29
N GLN A 179 13.03 29.66 -22.60
CA GLN A 179 14.32 30.33 -22.53
C GLN A 179 15.17 30.01 -21.27
N HIS A 180 15.82 28.86 -21.28
CA HIS A 180 17.21 28.81 -20.79
C HIS A 180 18.03 27.83 -21.65
N SER A 181 19.20 28.25 -22.02
CA SER A 181 20.20 27.70 -22.90
C SER A 181 20.58 26.22 -22.62
N GLU A 182 20.81 25.49 -23.71
CA GLU A 182 21.22 24.09 -23.86
C GLU A 182 22.58 23.71 -23.23
N GLN A 183 23.00 24.27 -22.11
CA GLN A 183 24.36 24.05 -21.58
C GLN A 183 24.45 23.78 -20.06
N GLU A 184 23.37 23.55 -19.36
CA GLU A 184 23.46 23.03 -17.99
C GLU A 184 23.15 21.54 -18.02
N LYS A 185 24.13 20.73 -17.54
CA LYS A 185 24.02 19.27 -17.36
C LYS A 185 22.68 18.93 -16.73
N GLU A 186 22.04 17.86 -17.24
CA GLU A 186 20.84 17.22 -16.74
C GLU A 186 20.96 16.87 -15.24
N ASP A 187 20.93 17.87 -14.38
CA ASP A 187 20.50 17.67 -13.00
C ASP A 187 18.97 17.51 -13.07
N GLU A 188 18.50 16.28 -12.90
CA GLU A 188 17.09 15.95 -12.83
C GLU A 188 16.43 16.88 -11.81
N HIS A 189 15.67 17.87 -12.28
CA HIS A 189 14.92 18.74 -11.39
C HIS A 189 13.75 17.96 -10.79
N LEU A 190 13.99 17.40 -9.60
CA LEU A 190 12.98 16.67 -8.85
C LEU A 190 12.10 17.67 -8.09
N ASN A 191 10.80 17.48 -8.17
CA ASN A 191 9.86 18.04 -7.22
C ASN A 191 10.00 17.32 -5.87
N MET A 192 9.70 18.01 -4.79
CA MET A 192 9.75 17.43 -3.45
C MET A 192 8.47 17.72 -2.70
N LEU A 193 7.85 16.68 -2.16
CA LEU A 193 6.72 16.79 -1.25
C LEU A 193 7.21 16.45 0.17
N SER A 194 7.17 17.43 1.05
CA SER A 194 7.52 17.30 2.46
C SER A 194 6.27 17.29 3.32
N VAL A 195 6.02 16.16 3.99
CA VAL A 195 4.87 15.95 4.87
C VAL A 195 5.35 15.88 6.31
N PRO A 196 5.10 16.92 7.12
CA PRO A 196 5.59 16.94 8.50
C PRO A 196 4.82 15.98 9.41
N ASN A 197 5.35 15.75 10.61
CA ASN A 197 4.65 15.00 11.64
C ASN A 197 3.27 15.62 11.91
N GLY A 198 2.24 14.78 12.06
CA GLY A 198 0.86 15.19 12.27
C GLY A 198 0.10 15.55 10.99
N ARG A 199 0.72 15.40 9.83
CA ARG A 199 0.10 15.65 8.52
C ARG A 199 0.22 14.42 7.62
N ARG A 200 -0.65 14.35 6.62
CA ARG A 200 -0.66 13.32 5.58
C ARG A 200 -1.02 13.95 4.24
N SER A 201 -0.71 13.27 3.16
CA SER A 201 -1.05 13.73 1.82
C SER A 201 -1.20 12.54 0.89
N SER A 202 -1.71 12.79 -0.30
CA SER A 202 -1.71 11.81 -1.39
C SER A 202 -1.26 12.47 -2.69
N LEU A 203 -0.64 11.67 -3.57
CA LEU A 203 -0.10 12.13 -4.83
C LEU A 203 -0.53 11.18 -5.95
N ILE A 204 -1.04 11.74 -7.04
CA ILE A 204 -1.28 11.03 -8.30
C ILE A 204 -0.21 11.49 -9.29
N LEU A 205 0.63 10.57 -9.70
CA LEU A 205 1.75 10.83 -10.60
C LEU A 205 1.29 10.86 -12.07
N SER A 206 2.13 11.40 -12.95
CA SER A 206 1.82 11.58 -14.37
C SER A 206 1.52 10.29 -15.14
N ASP A 207 1.93 9.13 -14.63
CA ASP A 207 1.63 7.81 -15.17
C ASP A 207 0.33 7.19 -14.62
N GLY A 208 -0.34 7.87 -13.68
CA GLY A 208 -1.53 7.40 -12.97
C GLY A 208 -1.25 6.58 -11.71
N THR A 209 0.02 6.42 -11.32
CA THR A 209 0.40 5.83 -10.03
C THR A 209 -0.13 6.67 -8.87
N LYS A 210 -0.71 6.02 -7.86
CA LYS A 210 -1.22 6.67 -6.65
C LYS A 210 -0.31 6.38 -5.48
N VAL A 211 0.03 7.44 -4.73
CA VAL A 211 0.89 7.36 -3.55
C VAL A 211 0.16 8.00 -2.37
N TRP A 212 0.01 7.28 -1.28
CA TRP A 212 -0.39 7.81 0.02
C TRP A 212 0.87 8.03 0.84
N ILE A 213 0.97 9.17 1.47
CA ILE A 213 2.19 9.64 2.15
C ILE A 213 1.86 9.90 3.61
N ASN A 214 2.54 9.19 4.50
CA ASN A 214 2.34 9.29 5.93
C ASN A 214 3.16 10.43 6.56
N SER A 215 2.89 10.72 7.81
CA SER A 215 3.55 11.74 8.62
C SER A 215 5.07 11.55 8.70
N GLY A 216 5.80 12.65 8.65
CA GLY A 216 7.27 12.62 8.73
C GLY A 216 7.96 12.14 7.46
N THR A 217 7.31 12.25 6.29
CA THR A 217 7.80 11.70 5.03
C THR A 217 8.24 12.79 4.05
N VAL A 218 9.38 12.56 3.40
CA VAL A 218 9.80 13.32 2.21
C VAL A 218 9.75 12.39 0.99
N LEU A 219 9.06 12.85 -0.05
CA LEU A 219 8.95 12.17 -1.34
C LEU A 219 9.51 13.09 -2.42
N GLN A 220 10.48 12.58 -3.20
CA GLN A 220 10.99 13.29 -4.38
C GLN A 220 10.55 12.55 -5.65
N PHE A 221 10.10 13.30 -6.65
CA PHE A 221 9.56 12.77 -7.88
C PHE A 221 9.79 13.72 -9.05
N PRO A 222 9.98 13.23 -10.29
CA PRO A 222 10.12 14.08 -11.46
C PRO A 222 8.77 14.68 -11.88
N GLU A 223 8.79 15.80 -12.60
CA GLU A 223 7.58 16.36 -13.22
C GLU A 223 6.95 15.35 -14.19
N THR A 224 7.77 14.70 -15.00
CA THR A 224 7.41 13.63 -15.92
C THR A 224 8.47 12.55 -15.84
N PHE A 225 8.06 11.29 -15.93
CA PHE A 225 9.01 10.18 -15.92
C PHE A 225 9.79 10.07 -17.23
N GLU A 226 11.01 9.60 -17.13
CA GLU A 226 11.82 9.22 -18.28
C GLU A 226 11.16 8.10 -19.11
N LYS A 227 11.56 7.97 -20.38
CA LYS A 227 10.99 6.94 -21.29
C LYS A 227 11.31 5.50 -20.86
N GLU A 228 12.43 5.31 -20.17
CA GLU A 228 12.99 3.99 -19.87
C GLU A 228 12.65 3.50 -18.46
N LYS A 229 12.47 4.40 -17.52
CA LYS A 229 12.25 4.09 -16.11
C LYS A 229 11.38 5.16 -15.42
N ARG A 230 10.71 4.77 -14.36
CA ARG A 230 9.96 5.65 -13.45
C ARG A 230 10.62 5.59 -12.09
N VAL A 231 11.15 6.68 -11.57
CA VAL A 231 11.93 6.70 -10.32
C VAL A 231 11.30 7.66 -9.31
N LEU A 232 11.17 7.21 -8.07
CA LEU A 232 10.86 8.01 -6.89
C LEU A 232 11.94 7.84 -5.83
N TYR A 233 12.12 8.85 -4.98
CA TYR A 233 12.98 8.78 -3.81
C TYR A 233 12.14 9.04 -2.55
N VAL A 234 12.31 8.22 -1.53
CA VAL A 234 11.50 8.24 -0.31
C VAL A 234 12.38 8.18 0.94
N ASN A 235 12.12 9.11 1.85
CA ASN A 235 12.53 9.02 3.25
C ASN A 235 11.26 9.14 4.09
N GLY A 236 10.79 8.03 4.70
CA GLY A 236 9.54 8.00 5.45
C GLY A 236 8.68 6.78 5.14
N GLU A 237 7.36 6.96 5.17
CA GLU A 237 6.39 5.88 4.97
C GLU A 237 5.37 6.22 3.89
N ILE A 238 5.24 5.32 2.91
CA ILE A 238 4.28 5.42 1.82
C ILE A 238 3.55 4.09 1.60
N TYR A 239 2.34 4.19 1.10
CA TYR A 239 1.67 3.12 0.38
C TYR A 239 1.49 3.54 -1.08
N ILE A 240 1.75 2.65 -2.02
CA ILE A 240 1.75 2.98 -3.43
C ILE A 240 1.01 1.91 -4.25
N GLU A 241 0.17 2.38 -5.17
CA GLU A 241 -0.48 1.58 -6.21
C GLU A 241 0.08 1.99 -7.56
N VAL A 242 1.07 1.24 -8.03
CA VAL A 242 1.80 1.55 -9.27
C VAL A 242 0.98 1.15 -10.49
N ALA A 243 0.85 2.08 -11.42
CA ALA A 243 0.20 1.84 -12.72
C ALA A 243 0.92 0.72 -13.49
N LYS A 244 0.16 -0.27 -14.01
CA LYS A 244 0.69 -1.46 -14.70
C LYS A 244 1.33 -1.10 -16.04
N HIS A 245 2.64 -1.32 -16.14
CA HIS A 245 3.42 -1.11 -17.37
C HIS A 245 4.55 -2.15 -17.46
N PRO A 246 4.33 -3.29 -18.16
CA PRO A 246 5.31 -4.38 -18.21
C PRO A 246 6.67 -4.01 -18.82
N GLN A 247 6.71 -3.01 -19.71
CA GLN A 247 7.93 -2.58 -20.41
C GLN A 247 8.52 -1.28 -19.84
N TRP A 248 7.95 -0.74 -18.77
CA TRP A 248 8.37 0.53 -18.20
C TRP A 248 8.48 0.40 -16.68
N PRO A 249 9.62 -0.08 -16.17
CA PRO A 249 9.81 -0.40 -14.78
C PRO A 249 9.69 0.84 -13.88
N PHE A 250 9.18 0.62 -12.67
CA PHE A 250 9.06 1.62 -11.63
C PHE A 250 9.99 1.31 -10.48
N TYR A 251 10.72 2.30 -10.03
CA TYR A 251 11.71 2.20 -8.97
C TYR A 251 11.34 3.14 -7.82
N VAL A 252 11.40 2.62 -6.59
CA VAL A 252 11.38 3.44 -5.39
C VAL A 252 12.72 3.27 -4.70
N LYS A 253 13.45 4.37 -4.53
CA LYS A 253 14.77 4.39 -3.92
C LYS A 253 14.70 4.98 -2.53
N THR A 254 15.41 4.37 -1.60
CA THR A 254 15.61 4.84 -0.23
C THR A 254 17.11 4.92 0.06
N ASN A 255 17.50 5.27 1.29
CA ASN A 255 18.91 5.29 1.67
C ASN A 255 19.53 3.88 1.84
N GLN A 256 18.72 2.80 1.99
CA GLN A 256 19.23 1.43 2.20
C GLN A 256 18.83 0.44 1.07
N MET A 257 17.83 0.77 0.25
CA MET A 257 17.32 -0.17 -0.76
C MET A 257 16.75 0.50 -2.00
N GLU A 258 16.69 -0.26 -3.07
CA GLU A 258 15.98 0.03 -4.30
C GLU A 258 14.89 -1.03 -4.51
N VAL A 259 13.67 -0.58 -4.72
CA VAL A 259 12.48 -1.41 -4.92
C VAL A 259 12.05 -1.29 -6.38
N GLN A 260 12.02 -2.40 -7.12
CA GLN A 260 11.62 -2.45 -8.53
C GLN A 260 10.31 -3.20 -8.71
N VAL A 261 9.40 -2.61 -9.50
CA VAL A 261 8.08 -3.19 -9.81
C VAL A 261 7.63 -2.85 -11.24
N LEU A 262 6.62 -3.58 -11.76
CA LEU A 262 6.02 -3.32 -13.08
C LEU A 262 4.53 -2.93 -13.00
N GLY A 263 3.94 -2.95 -11.80
CA GLY A 263 2.51 -2.66 -11.58
C GLY A 263 2.00 -3.42 -10.37
N THR A 264 2.20 -2.88 -9.19
CA THR A 264 2.18 -3.56 -7.90
C THR A 264 1.62 -2.63 -6.84
N SER A 265 0.93 -3.17 -5.84
CA SER A 265 0.45 -2.43 -4.67
C SER A 265 1.24 -2.87 -3.44
N PHE A 266 1.97 -1.95 -2.81
CA PHE A 266 2.86 -2.26 -1.69
C PHE A 266 3.07 -1.07 -0.76
N GLY A 267 3.51 -1.34 0.47
CA GLY A 267 3.92 -0.34 1.45
C GLY A 267 5.43 -0.31 1.63
N ILE A 268 5.98 0.86 1.89
CA ILE A 268 7.38 1.08 2.28
C ILE A 268 7.40 1.88 3.58
N THR A 269 8.20 1.42 4.55
CA THR A 269 8.59 2.20 5.73
C THR A 269 10.11 2.33 5.72
N ALA A 270 10.60 3.55 5.52
CA ALA A 270 12.03 3.84 5.30
C ALA A 270 12.43 5.16 5.97
N TYR A 271 12.10 5.32 7.25
CA TYR A 271 12.54 6.47 8.03
C TYR A 271 14.02 6.35 8.39
N ASP A 272 14.78 7.43 8.25
CA ASP A 272 16.20 7.48 8.57
C ASP A 272 16.52 7.30 10.06
N ASP A 273 15.55 7.60 10.92
CA ASP A 273 15.67 7.43 12.38
C ASP A 273 15.34 6.00 12.84
N GLU A 274 14.98 5.09 11.91
CA GLU A 274 14.74 3.67 12.19
C GLU A 274 15.94 2.80 11.76
N ILE A 275 16.19 1.74 12.53
CA ILE A 275 17.34 0.84 12.33
C ILE A 275 17.15 0.02 11.04
N PHE A 276 15.91 -0.30 10.68
CA PHE A 276 15.56 -1.13 9.54
C PHE A 276 14.50 -0.46 8.68
N GLN A 277 14.55 -0.78 7.40
CA GLN A 277 13.52 -0.42 6.43
C GLN A 277 12.70 -1.63 6.01
N THR A 278 11.45 -1.43 5.66
CA THR A 278 10.55 -2.54 5.29
C THR A 278 9.83 -2.28 3.98
N VAL A 279 9.60 -3.36 3.23
CA VAL A 279 8.70 -3.40 2.08
C VAL A 279 7.67 -4.48 2.32
N VAL A 280 6.40 -4.14 2.30
CA VAL A 280 5.29 -5.09 2.45
C VAL A 280 4.47 -5.17 1.18
N LEU A 281 4.23 -6.37 0.67
CA LEU A 281 3.57 -6.57 -0.60
C LEU A 281 2.10 -6.96 -0.42
N LYS A 282 1.20 -6.14 -1.00
CA LYS A 282 -0.24 -6.40 -1.03
C LYS A 282 -0.65 -7.19 -2.27
N GLU A 283 -0.23 -6.73 -3.46
CA GLU A 283 -0.59 -7.36 -4.75
C GLU A 283 0.54 -7.21 -5.76
N GLY A 284 0.78 -8.24 -6.57
CA GLY A 284 1.77 -8.25 -7.64
C GLY A 284 3.07 -8.95 -7.24
N SER A 285 4.21 -8.38 -7.63
CA SER A 285 5.57 -8.86 -7.32
C SER A 285 6.49 -7.68 -7.12
N VAL A 286 7.37 -7.77 -6.14
CA VAL A 286 8.37 -6.74 -5.82
C VAL A 286 9.75 -7.37 -5.80
N PHE A 287 10.69 -6.79 -6.51
CA PHE A 287 12.11 -7.09 -6.38
C PHE A 287 12.77 -5.96 -5.58
N VAL A 288 13.46 -6.33 -4.51
CA VAL A 288 14.18 -5.40 -3.64
C VAL A 288 15.67 -5.68 -3.75
N LYS A 289 16.46 -4.64 -3.93
CA LYS A 289 17.92 -4.69 -3.96
C LYS A 289 18.48 -3.80 -2.85
N ASN A 290 19.40 -4.31 -2.03
CA ASN A 290 20.09 -3.50 -1.04
C ASN A 290 21.30 -2.77 -1.66
N ASN A 291 21.94 -1.88 -0.88
CA ASN A 291 23.09 -1.09 -1.35
C ASN A 291 24.32 -1.93 -1.72
N GLN A 292 24.39 -3.20 -1.30
CA GLN A 292 25.45 -4.13 -1.68
C GLN A 292 25.19 -4.87 -2.99
N GLY A 293 24.01 -4.65 -3.59
CA GLY A 293 23.61 -5.32 -4.81
C GLY A 293 22.95 -6.69 -4.59
N ASN A 294 22.73 -7.14 -3.32
CA ASN A 294 21.96 -8.34 -3.04
C ASN A 294 20.49 -8.07 -3.35
N GLY A 295 19.85 -8.99 -4.05
CA GLY A 295 18.47 -8.86 -4.49
C GLY A 295 17.57 -9.97 -3.97
N GLN A 296 16.33 -9.64 -3.59
CA GLN A 296 15.32 -10.57 -3.11
C GLN A 296 13.95 -10.22 -3.70
N THR A 297 13.22 -11.23 -4.18
CA THR A 297 11.83 -11.06 -4.63
C THR A 297 10.88 -11.49 -3.54
N ILE A 298 9.83 -10.70 -3.29
CA ILE A 298 8.75 -11.03 -2.36
C ILE A 298 7.41 -11.23 -3.07
N GLN A 299 6.57 -12.05 -2.44
CA GLN A 299 5.22 -12.39 -2.89
C GLN A 299 4.15 -11.70 -2.02
N PRO A 300 2.89 -11.65 -2.45
CA PRO A 300 1.80 -11.08 -1.65
C PRO A 300 1.74 -11.70 -0.23
N ASN A 301 1.48 -10.85 0.76
CA ASN A 301 1.50 -11.14 2.20
C ASN A 301 2.90 -11.41 2.76
N GLN A 302 3.94 -10.98 2.06
CA GLN A 302 5.30 -10.99 2.59
C GLN A 302 5.78 -9.57 2.90
N CYS A 303 6.59 -9.48 3.95
CA CYS A 303 7.36 -8.29 4.33
C CYS A 303 8.84 -8.62 4.23
N LEU A 304 9.57 -7.83 3.47
CA LEU A 304 11.02 -7.84 3.45
C LEU A 304 11.51 -6.71 4.36
N MET A 305 12.43 -7.04 5.24
CA MET A 305 13.11 -6.12 6.13
C MET A 305 14.58 -6.03 5.75
N VAL A 306 15.07 -4.82 5.59
CA VAL A 306 16.49 -4.49 5.37
C VAL A 306 17.04 -3.85 6.66
N GLU A 307 18.03 -4.47 7.25
CA GLU A 307 18.78 -3.93 8.39
C GLU A 307 20.26 -3.89 7.99
N LYS A 308 20.78 -2.69 7.72
CA LYS A 308 22.12 -2.48 7.14
C LYS A 308 22.29 -3.27 5.83
N GLU A 309 22.91 -4.45 5.91
CA GLU A 309 23.26 -5.31 4.78
C GLU A 309 22.38 -6.57 4.70
N GLU A 310 21.73 -6.91 5.82
CA GLU A 310 20.91 -8.13 5.92
C GLU A 310 19.50 -7.90 5.40
N MET A 311 19.00 -8.91 4.67
CA MET A 311 17.65 -8.93 4.14
C MET A 311 16.90 -10.13 4.69
N THR A 312 15.78 -9.89 5.37
CA THR A 312 14.95 -10.94 5.97
C THR A 312 13.54 -10.86 5.41
N VAL A 313 12.98 -11.99 4.96
CA VAL A 313 11.60 -12.09 4.48
C VAL A 313 10.75 -12.89 5.45
N LYS A 314 9.55 -12.42 5.74
CA LYS A 314 8.57 -13.11 6.59
C LYS A 314 7.16 -12.93 6.05
N ASP A 315 6.29 -13.91 6.30
CA ASP A 315 4.87 -13.80 6.05
C ASP A 315 4.21 -12.91 7.12
N VAL A 316 3.33 -12.00 6.68
CA VAL A 316 2.70 -11.00 7.54
C VAL A 316 1.23 -10.80 7.18
N ASP A 317 0.47 -10.20 8.11
CA ASP A 317 -0.77 -9.51 7.76
C ASP A 317 -0.39 -8.13 7.18
N VAL A 318 -0.63 -7.93 5.90
CA VAL A 318 -0.30 -6.69 5.20
C VAL A 318 -0.96 -5.48 5.87
N TYR A 319 -2.16 -5.68 6.43
CA TYR A 319 -2.91 -4.59 7.06
C TYR A 319 -2.20 -4.02 8.31
N ASP A 320 -1.33 -4.78 8.97
CA ASP A 320 -0.47 -4.28 10.05
C ASP A 320 0.52 -3.17 9.61
N TYR A 321 0.72 -3.00 8.31
CA TYR A 321 1.66 -2.03 7.72
C TYR A 321 0.97 -0.90 6.95
N ILE A 322 -0.27 -1.12 6.49
CA ILE A 322 -0.97 -0.15 5.62
C ILE A 322 -2.26 0.37 6.23
N SER A 323 -2.67 -0.08 7.42
CA SER A 323 -3.94 0.30 8.06
C SER A 323 -4.07 1.80 8.35
N TRP A 324 -2.94 2.51 8.44
CA TRP A 324 -2.92 3.95 8.66
C TRP A 324 -3.62 4.75 7.55
N ILE A 325 -3.73 4.19 6.33
CA ILE A 325 -4.47 4.78 5.20
C ILE A 325 -5.95 4.94 5.55
N ASP A 326 -6.49 3.97 6.28
CA ASP A 326 -7.88 3.94 6.72
C ASP A 326 -8.09 4.62 8.08
N GLY A 327 -7.09 5.35 8.60
CA GLY A 327 -7.15 5.99 9.91
C GLY A 327 -7.13 4.99 11.08
N VAL A 328 -6.53 3.82 10.88
CA VAL A 328 -6.40 2.77 11.89
C VAL A 328 -4.93 2.39 12.04
N LEU A 329 -4.45 2.21 13.24
CA LEU A 329 -3.17 1.59 13.53
C LEU A 329 -3.40 0.16 14.01
N GLN A 330 -3.29 -0.82 13.11
CA GLN A 330 -3.29 -2.23 13.44
C GLN A 330 -1.87 -2.70 13.73
N PHE A 331 -1.71 -3.50 14.77
CA PHE A 331 -0.41 -4.07 15.11
C PHE A 331 -0.57 -5.43 15.76
N HIS A 332 0.37 -6.32 15.46
CA HIS A 332 0.42 -7.68 16.01
C HIS A 332 1.82 -7.95 16.57
N GLU A 333 1.88 -8.31 17.87
CA GLU A 333 3.13 -8.59 18.60
C GLU A 333 4.21 -7.50 18.43
N LYS A 334 3.81 -6.25 18.22
CA LYS A 334 4.75 -5.11 18.18
C LYS A 334 5.12 -4.67 19.59
N SER A 335 6.35 -4.19 19.77
CA SER A 335 6.71 -3.55 21.03
C SER A 335 5.95 -2.24 21.20
N LEU A 336 5.58 -1.90 22.43
CA LEU A 336 4.88 -0.64 22.73
C LEU A 336 5.67 0.55 22.20
N GLN A 337 7.02 0.52 22.30
CA GLN A 337 7.88 1.59 21.75
C GLN A 337 7.60 1.83 20.25
N LYS A 338 7.44 0.77 19.45
CA LYS A 338 7.11 0.92 18.01
C LYS A 338 5.73 1.52 17.80
N VAL A 339 4.74 1.14 18.61
CA VAL A 339 3.41 1.72 18.57
C VAL A 339 3.46 3.20 18.92
N LEU A 340 4.18 3.55 20.00
CA LEU A 340 4.38 4.94 20.42
C LEU A 340 5.13 5.79 19.37
N ASN A 341 6.11 5.22 18.70
CA ASN A 341 6.80 5.92 17.59
C ASN A 341 5.84 6.27 16.45
N SER A 342 4.96 5.34 16.07
CA SER A 342 3.93 5.61 15.06
C SER A 342 2.95 6.68 15.52
N LEU A 343 2.50 6.63 16.77
CA LEU A 343 1.62 7.65 17.37
C LEU A 343 2.34 9.01 17.49
N SER A 344 3.63 9.01 17.82
CA SER A 344 4.46 10.22 17.90
C SER A 344 4.49 10.97 16.56
N ARG A 345 4.71 10.24 15.45
CA ARG A 345 4.67 10.83 14.11
C ARG A 345 3.25 11.26 13.72
N TYR A 346 2.25 10.42 13.99
CA TYR A 346 0.88 10.68 13.59
C TYR A 346 0.27 11.91 14.28
N TYR A 347 0.55 12.09 15.60
CA TYR A 347 -0.03 13.18 16.41
C TYR A 347 0.95 14.34 16.67
N ARG A 348 2.20 14.24 16.18
CA ARG A 348 3.25 15.23 16.43
C ARG A 348 3.51 15.43 17.92
N VAL A 349 3.55 14.36 18.69
CA VAL A 349 3.82 14.37 20.13
C VAL A 349 5.12 13.63 20.45
N ARG A 350 5.70 13.89 21.61
CA ARG A 350 6.86 13.15 22.11
C ARG A 350 6.45 12.28 23.29
N PHE A 351 6.94 11.06 23.34
CA PHE A 351 6.74 10.15 24.45
C PHE A 351 8.06 9.97 25.22
N ASP A 352 7.97 10.07 26.56
CA ASP A 352 9.02 9.63 27.49
C ASP A 352 8.59 8.26 28.04
N CYS A 353 9.14 7.19 27.44
CA CYS A 353 8.79 5.82 27.75
C CYS A 353 10.00 5.07 28.32
N PRO A 354 9.95 4.59 29.57
CA PRO A 354 11.00 3.73 30.11
C PRO A 354 11.20 2.49 29.24
N MET A 355 12.45 2.08 29.06
CA MET A 355 12.81 0.97 28.17
C MET A 355 12.05 -0.32 28.49
N GLU A 356 11.84 -0.62 29.77
CA GLU A 356 11.10 -1.81 30.23
C GLU A 356 9.63 -1.80 29.76
N ILE A 357 8.97 -0.62 29.80
CA ILE A 357 7.59 -0.44 29.32
C ILE A 357 7.58 -0.50 27.79
N GLY A 358 8.53 0.14 27.14
CA GLY A 358 8.64 0.15 25.68
C GLY A 358 8.81 -1.22 25.04
N GLN A 359 9.36 -2.20 25.76
CA GLN A 359 9.55 -3.59 25.29
C GLN A 359 8.31 -4.47 25.41
N ILE A 360 7.25 -4.02 26.10
CA ILE A 360 5.99 -4.78 26.22
C ILE A 360 5.45 -5.07 24.83
N LYS A 361 5.19 -6.35 24.55
CA LYS A 361 4.55 -6.78 23.30
C LYS A 361 3.05 -6.60 23.40
N CYS A 362 2.47 -5.94 22.41
CA CYS A 362 1.05 -5.69 22.34
C CYS A 362 0.51 -5.97 20.94
N SER A 363 -0.78 -6.31 20.89
CA SER A 363 -1.53 -6.53 19.66
C SER A 363 -2.88 -5.83 19.77
N GLY A 364 -3.34 -5.23 18.70
CA GLY A 364 -4.63 -4.56 18.68
C GLY A 364 -4.84 -3.67 17.48
N ASN A 365 -5.99 -3.00 17.49
CA ASN A 365 -6.39 -1.99 16.54
C ASN A 365 -6.72 -0.71 17.30
N LEU A 366 -6.01 0.37 16.98
CA LEU A 366 -6.30 1.70 17.48
C LEU A 366 -6.94 2.51 16.35
N VAL A 367 -8.14 3.02 16.57
CA VAL A 367 -8.69 4.04 15.67
C VAL A 367 -7.93 5.33 15.96
N LEU A 368 -7.38 5.93 14.90
CA LEU A 368 -6.64 7.17 15.03
C LEU A 368 -7.63 8.33 14.96
N PHE A 369 -8.12 8.72 16.14
CA PHE A 369 -9.02 9.87 16.31
C PHE A 369 -8.29 11.19 16.09
N ASP A 370 -9.04 12.28 15.93
CA ASP A 370 -8.45 13.63 15.87
C ASP A 370 -7.76 14.02 17.17
N ASP A 371 -8.24 13.46 18.31
CA ASP A 371 -7.69 13.69 19.63
C ASP A 371 -6.91 12.45 20.12
N ILE A 372 -5.61 12.64 20.41
CA ILE A 372 -4.73 11.60 20.93
C ILE A 372 -5.21 11.03 22.27
N ASP A 373 -5.87 11.82 23.11
CA ASP A 373 -6.30 11.40 24.44
C ASP A 373 -7.24 10.19 24.39
N GLN A 374 -8.07 10.08 23.36
CA GLN A 374 -8.92 8.92 23.15
C GLN A 374 -8.13 7.64 22.86
N VAL A 375 -7.03 7.77 22.11
CA VAL A 375 -6.11 6.66 21.82
C VAL A 375 -5.36 6.25 23.08
N LEU A 376 -4.85 7.22 23.85
CA LEU A 376 -4.14 6.98 25.11
C LEU A 376 -5.03 6.31 26.15
N GLN A 377 -6.29 6.74 26.27
CA GLN A 377 -7.26 6.07 27.15
C GLN A 377 -7.49 4.61 26.76
N THR A 378 -7.52 4.30 25.46
CA THR A 378 -7.65 2.92 24.99
C THR A 378 -6.45 2.07 25.36
N LEU A 379 -5.24 2.59 25.18
CA LEU A 379 -3.99 1.94 25.61
C LEU A 379 -3.92 1.75 27.12
N GLN A 380 -4.31 2.77 27.89
CA GLN A 380 -4.32 2.72 29.36
C GLN A 380 -5.29 1.67 29.92
N ARG A 381 -6.45 1.47 29.27
CA ARG A 381 -7.42 0.43 29.67
C ARG A 381 -6.91 -0.98 29.38
N THR A 382 -6.05 -1.14 28.39
CA THR A 382 -5.58 -2.44 27.93
C THR A 382 -4.25 -2.84 28.59
N LEU A 383 -3.39 -1.85 28.80
CA LEU A 383 -2.07 -2.03 29.41
C LEU A 383 -2.09 -1.41 30.81
N SER A 384 -1.42 -2.01 31.78
CA SER A 384 -1.31 -1.47 33.15
C SER A 384 -0.33 -0.28 33.20
N ILE A 385 -0.59 0.74 32.37
CA ILE A 385 0.23 1.95 32.25
C ILE A 385 -0.64 3.20 32.41
N SER A 386 -0.04 4.31 32.77
CA SER A 386 -0.66 5.63 32.82
C SER A 386 0.13 6.62 32.00
N PHE A 387 -0.57 7.61 31.47
CA PHE A 387 0.00 8.73 30.71
C PHE A 387 -0.18 10.03 31.49
N SER A 388 0.86 10.83 31.55
CA SER A 388 0.82 12.16 32.16
C SER A 388 1.53 13.17 31.29
N TYR A 389 0.93 14.34 31.12
CA TYR A 389 1.53 15.44 30.35
C TYR A 389 2.55 16.19 31.20
N ARG A 390 3.77 16.38 30.66
CA ARG A 390 4.79 17.26 31.17
C ARG A 390 5.29 18.16 30.07
N ASP A 391 4.87 19.39 30.06
CA ASP A 391 5.11 20.32 28.94
C ASP A 391 4.62 19.73 27.61
N GLU A 392 5.50 19.55 26.63
CA GLU A 392 5.20 18.97 25.31
C GLU A 392 5.51 17.46 25.24
N VAL A 393 5.74 16.79 26.36
CA VAL A 393 6.12 15.38 26.42
C VAL A 393 5.06 14.59 27.20
N ILE A 394 4.65 13.46 26.67
CA ILE A 394 3.75 12.52 27.34
C ILE A 394 4.59 11.46 28.03
N LYS A 395 4.62 11.51 29.37
CA LYS A 395 5.33 10.56 30.21
C LYS A 395 4.50 9.31 30.44
N ILE A 396 5.14 8.15 30.39
CA ILE A 396 4.53 6.85 30.60
C ILE A 396 5.08 6.21 31.87
N GLU A 397 4.19 5.72 32.72
CA GLU A 397 4.54 5.08 33.98
C GLU A 397 3.67 3.81 34.19
N TYR A 398 4.16 2.85 34.98
CA TYR A 398 3.33 1.74 35.43
C TYR A 398 2.25 2.24 36.41
N VAL A 399 1.05 1.70 36.29
CA VAL A 399 0.03 1.86 37.32
C VAL A 399 0.40 0.93 38.48
N HIS A 400 0.94 1.50 39.56
CA HIS A 400 1.09 0.77 40.81
C HIS A 400 -0.30 0.52 41.39
N LYS A 401 -0.68 -0.76 41.49
CA LYS A 401 -1.90 -1.18 42.21
C LYS A 401 -1.71 -1.07 43.71
#